data_4afeb0c978c477028987d0cad8314e8e
#
_entry.id   4afeb0c978c477028987d0cad8314e8e
#
_cell.length_a   1.000
_cell.length_b   1.000
_cell.length_c   1.000
_cell.angle_alpha   90.00
_cell.angle_beta   90.00
_cell.angle_gamma   90.00
#
_symmetry.space_group_name_H-M   'P 1'
#
loop_
_entity.id
_entity.type
_entity.pdbx_description
1 polymer ?
#
loop_
_entity_poly.entity_id
_entity_poly.type
_entity_poly.pdbx_seq_one_letter_code
_entity_poly.pdbx_strand_id
1 'polypeptide(L)'
;MIFNQIKSAVEFASHLPRYREIVVILWKYGFADVLRLVALQHFLGIEDATITLHEEGLLSKPLPERMRLALEELGPTFVKFGQIVSSRRDLVTDEYYVELCKLQTEVPPFSAERAKSIIADELGKPVGELFKKFDDEPVGSASIA
;
A
#
# COMPACT_ATOMS: atom_id res chain seq x y z
N MET A 1 -23.44 -19.57 -18.27
CA MET A 1 -22.11 -19.20 -18.77
C MET A 1 -21.93 -17.68 -18.87
N ILE A 2 -22.80 -16.95 -19.54
CA ILE A 2 -22.75 -15.47 -19.71
C ILE A 2 -22.82 -14.71 -18.36
N PHE A 3 -23.65 -15.15 -17.42
CA PHE A 3 -23.83 -14.49 -16.12
C PHE A 3 -22.54 -14.48 -15.25
N ASN A 4 -21.72 -15.54 -15.33
CA ASN A 4 -20.43 -15.60 -14.62
C ASN A 4 -19.39 -14.68 -15.27
N GLN A 5 -19.43 -14.50 -16.59
CA GLN A 5 -18.52 -13.58 -17.28
C GLN A 5 -18.86 -12.11 -16.99
N ILE A 6 -20.15 -11.78 -16.90
CA ILE A 6 -20.56 -10.42 -16.53
C ILE A 6 -20.19 -10.13 -15.08
N LYS A 7 -20.38 -11.08 -14.16
CA LYS A 7 -20.03 -10.93 -12.75
C LYS A 7 -18.51 -10.71 -12.59
N SER A 8 -17.68 -11.49 -13.27
CA SER A 8 -16.23 -11.33 -13.23
C SER A 8 -15.76 -10.00 -13.85
N ALA A 9 -16.42 -9.53 -14.92
CA ALA A 9 -16.10 -8.24 -15.52
C ALA A 9 -16.48 -7.06 -14.62
N VAL A 10 -17.59 -7.14 -13.90
CA VAL A 10 -18.04 -6.12 -12.93
C VAL A 10 -17.11 -6.13 -11.70
N GLU A 11 -16.76 -7.30 -11.18
CA GLU A 11 -15.79 -7.43 -10.09
C GLU A 11 -14.41 -6.89 -10.50
N PHE A 12 -13.95 -7.19 -11.70
CA PHE A 12 -12.70 -6.64 -12.24
C PHE A 12 -12.76 -5.10 -12.35
N ALA A 13 -13.85 -4.56 -12.88
CA ALA A 13 -14.04 -3.11 -13.01
C ALA A 13 -14.07 -2.39 -11.65
N SER A 14 -14.59 -3.02 -10.60
CA SER A 14 -14.61 -2.47 -9.24
C SER A 14 -13.23 -2.38 -8.61
N HIS A 15 -12.27 -3.21 -9.03
CA HIS A 15 -10.89 -3.20 -8.54
C HIS A 15 -9.93 -2.31 -9.37
N LEU A 16 -10.38 -1.82 -10.51
CA LEU A 16 -9.57 -0.99 -11.41
C LEU A 16 -8.92 0.23 -10.72
N PRO A 17 -9.64 0.99 -9.84
CA PRO A 17 -9.05 2.11 -9.13
C PRO A 17 -7.86 1.70 -8.26
N ARG A 18 -7.95 0.55 -7.58
CA ARG A 18 -6.88 0.02 -6.73
C ARG A 18 -5.67 -0.43 -7.54
N TYR A 19 -5.88 -1.08 -8.69
CA TYR A 19 -4.79 -1.45 -9.60
C TYR A 19 -4.06 -0.21 -10.11
N ARG A 20 -4.81 0.83 -10.48
CA ARG A 20 -4.21 2.10 -10.92
C ARG A 20 -3.37 2.73 -9.81
N GLU A 21 -3.86 2.77 -8.60
CA GLU A 21 -3.15 3.28 -7.43
C GLU A 21 -1.83 2.52 -7.20
N ILE A 22 -1.85 1.19 -7.22
CA ILE A 22 -0.66 0.35 -7.10
C ILE A 22 0.38 0.70 -8.17
N VAL A 23 -0.05 0.81 -9.42
CA VAL A 23 0.84 1.15 -10.53
C VAL A 23 1.45 2.54 -10.36
N VAL A 24 0.65 3.54 -9.98
CA VAL A 24 1.13 4.91 -9.73
C VAL A 24 2.17 4.94 -8.62
N ILE A 25 1.92 4.25 -7.51
CA ILE A 25 2.88 4.18 -6.40
C ILE A 25 4.17 3.49 -6.83
N LEU A 26 4.09 2.33 -7.49
CA LEU A 26 5.29 1.65 -7.96
C LEU A 26 6.08 2.49 -8.97
N TRP A 27 5.39 3.22 -9.84
CA TRP A 27 6.04 4.16 -10.76
C TRP A 27 6.76 5.29 -10.01
N LYS A 28 6.09 5.92 -9.04
CA LYS A 28 6.65 6.97 -8.18
C LYS A 28 7.97 6.53 -7.54
N TYR A 29 8.06 5.29 -7.07
CA TYR A 29 9.24 4.73 -6.42
C TYR A 29 10.29 4.17 -7.41
N GLY A 30 10.11 4.37 -8.72
CA GLY A 30 11.09 3.99 -9.72
C GLY A 30 11.09 2.51 -10.12
N PHE A 31 9.95 1.82 -9.92
CA PHE A 31 9.76 0.43 -10.34
C PHE A 31 9.14 0.31 -11.74
N ALA A 32 9.35 1.32 -12.60
CA ALA A 32 8.81 1.36 -13.96
C ALA A 32 9.19 0.13 -14.79
N ASP A 33 10.42 -0.38 -14.67
CA ASP A 33 10.88 -1.55 -15.41
C ASP A 33 10.14 -2.83 -15.00
N VAL A 34 9.82 -2.97 -13.71
CA VAL A 34 8.98 -4.07 -13.21
C VAL A 34 7.57 -3.98 -13.81
N LEU A 35 7.03 -2.77 -13.88
CA LEU A 35 5.71 -2.54 -14.49
C LEU A 35 5.69 -2.81 -15.99
N ARG A 36 6.78 -2.49 -16.71
CA ARG A 36 6.93 -2.83 -18.14
C ARG A 36 6.95 -4.33 -18.37
N LEU A 37 7.63 -5.10 -17.50
CA LEU A 37 7.66 -6.56 -17.59
C LEU A 37 6.27 -7.19 -17.41
N VAL A 38 5.40 -6.59 -16.61
CA VAL A 38 4.05 -7.10 -16.32
C VAL A 38 3.01 -6.66 -17.38
N ALA A 39 3.43 -5.91 -18.42
CA ALA A 39 2.56 -5.37 -19.50
C ALA A 39 1.33 -4.57 -18.98
N LEU A 40 1.34 -4.17 -17.71
CA LEU A 40 0.22 -3.49 -17.06
C LEU A 40 -0.01 -2.07 -17.62
N GLN A 41 1.01 -1.45 -18.21
CA GLN A 41 0.92 -0.09 -18.76
C GLN A 41 -0.15 0.01 -19.85
N HIS A 42 -0.15 -0.97 -20.79
CA HIS A 42 -1.07 -0.98 -21.92
C HIS A 42 -2.51 -1.23 -21.50
N PHE A 43 -2.69 -2.01 -20.42
CA PHE A 43 -4.00 -2.40 -19.93
C PHE A 43 -4.70 -1.27 -19.14
N LEU A 44 -3.93 -0.37 -18.51
CA LEU A 44 -4.46 0.71 -17.68
C LEU A 44 -4.56 2.04 -18.41
N GLY A 45 -4.23 2.09 -19.71
CA GLY A 45 -4.26 3.32 -20.50
C GLY A 45 -3.30 4.40 -19.97
N ILE A 46 -2.24 3.98 -19.28
CA ILE A 46 -1.15 4.84 -18.85
C ILE A 46 -0.19 4.91 -20.04
N GLU A 47 -0.62 5.59 -21.09
CA GLU A 47 0.29 5.98 -22.15
C GLU A 47 1.27 6.98 -21.58
N ASP A 48 2.56 6.83 -21.89
CA ASP A 48 3.74 7.70 -21.72
C ASP A 48 3.52 9.11 -21.09
N ALA A 49 2.51 9.21 -20.25
CA ALA A 49 2.38 10.36 -19.43
C ALA A 49 3.68 10.45 -18.66
N THR A 50 4.45 11.44 -18.98
CA THR A 50 5.50 12.05 -18.20
C THR A 50 4.91 12.36 -16.82
N ILE A 51 4.58 11.30 -16.06
CA ILE A 51 4.26 11.42 -14.66
C ILE A 51 5.61 11.75 -14.03
N THR A 52 5.94 13.03 -14.04
CA THR A 52 6.99 13.64 -13.23
C THR A 52 6.56 13.55 -11.76
N LEU A 53 6.22 12.34 -11.30
CA LEU A 53 5.87 12.04 -9.91
C LEU A 53 7.11 11.66 -9.10
N HIS A 54 8.28 12.03 -9.59
CA HIS A 54 9.49 11.87 -8.81
C HIS A 54 9.55 13.02 -7.80
N GLU A 55 9.18 12.73 -6.56
CA GLU A 55 9.54 13.62 -5.47
C GLU A 55 11.06 13.78 -5.50
N GLU A 56 11.52 15.03 -5.52
CA GLU A 56 12.94 15.33 -5.53
C GLU A 56 13.64 14.58 -4.38
N GLY A 57 14.64 13.80 -4.71
CA GLY A 57 15.39 12.99 -3.74
C GLY A 57 14.91 11.55 -3.53
N LEU A 58 13.71 11.15 -3.99
CA LEU A 58 13.25 9.78 -3.79
C LEU A 58 14.07 8.77 -4.61
N LEU A 59 14.40 9.09 -5.85
CA LEU A 59 15.21 8.23 -6.73
C LEU A 59 16.69 8.19 -6.34
N SER A 60 17.17 9.14 -5.51
CA SER A 60 18.53 9.11 -4.96
C SER A 60 18.69 8.08 -3.84
N LYS A 61 17.56 7.59 -3.28
CA LYS A 61 17.58 6.57 -2.24
C LYS A 61 17.92 5.19 -2.81
N PRO A 62 18.59 4.33 -2.02
CA PRO A 62 18.86 2.95 -2.39
C PRO A 62 17.57 2.18 -2.72
N LEU A 63 17.65 1.24 -3.65
CA LEU A 63 16.49 0.46 -4.09
C LEU A 63 15.78 -0.28 -2.95
N PRO A 64 16.46 -0.88 -1.95
CA PRO A 64 15.80 -1.50 -0.80
C PRO A 64 14.96 -0.52 0.02
N GLU A 65 15.47 0.71 0.25
CA GLU A 65 14.72 1.76 0.96
C GLU A 65 13.48 2.19 0.18
N ARG A 66 13.60 2.38 -1.15
CA ARG A 66 12.46 2.71 -2.01
C ARG A 66 11.40 1.60 -2.01
N MET A 67 11.82 0.34 -1.96
CA MET A 67 10.92 -0.80 -1.85
C MET A 67 10.12 -0.73 -0.55
N ARG A 68 10.78 -0.51 0.60
CA ARG A 68 10.10 -0.36 1.89
C ARG A 68 9.07 0.76 1.86
N LEU A 69 9.47 1.95 1.41
CA LEU A 69 8.58 3.11 1.32
C LEU A 69 7.38 2.87 0.39
N ALA A 70 7.58 2.18 -0.73
CA ALA A 70 6.48 1.78 -1.61
C ALA A 70 5.50 0.84 -0.90
N LEU A 71 5.98 -0.15 -0.15
CA LEU A 71 5.13 -1.07 0.61
C LEU A 71 4.33 -0.35 1.70
N GLU A 72 4.93 0.63 2.37
CA GLU A 72 4.24 1.48 3.36
C GLU A 72 3.11 2.30 2.72
N GLU A 73 3.39 2.98 1.61
CA GLU A 73 2.40 3.79 0.89
C GLU A 73 1.28 2.93 0.27
N LEU A 74 1.60 1.71 -0.17
CA LEU A 74 0.63 0.73 -0.66
C LEU A 74 -0.34 0.23 0.42
N GLY A 75 0.02 0.40 1.69
CA GLY A 75 -0.84 0.16 2.84
C GLY A 75 -0.70 -1.23 3.49
N PRO A 76 -1.58 -1.55 4.47
CA PRO A 76 -1.38 -2.64 5.43
C PRO A 76 -1.14 -4.02 4.82
N THR A 77 -1.81 -4.35 3.73
CA THR A 77 -1.63 -5.63 3.02
C THR A 77 -0.20 -5.80 2.51
N PHE A 78 0.36 -4.73 1.91
CA PHE A 78 1.72 -4.75 1.37
C PHE A 78 2.77 -4.64 2.47
N VAL A 79 2.50 -3.90 3.53
CA VAL A 79 3.32 -3.91 4.75
C VAL A 79 3.40 -5.32 5.31
N LYS A 80 2.27 -6.03 5.41
CA LYS A 80 2.24 -7.43 5.87
C LYS A 80 3.05 -8.36 4.97
N PHE A 81 2.96 -8.17 3.67
CA PHE A 81 3.79 -8.91 2.72
C PHE A 81 5.28 -8.66 2.96
N GLY A 82 5.70 -7.40 3.11
CA GLY A 82 7.09 -7.04 3.42
C GLY A 82 7.58 -7.65 4.74
N GLN A 83 6.72 -7.67 5.78
CA GLN A 83 7.02 -8.31 7.06
C GLN A 83 7.24 -9.83 6.91
N ILE A 84 6.43 -10.52 6.09
CA ILE A 84 6.60 -11.95 5.81
C ILE A 84 7.91 -12.19 5.08
N VAL A 85 8.22 -11.39 4.06
CA VAL A 85 9.47 -11.50 3.30
C VAL A 85 10.69 -11.23 4.20
N SER A 86 10.62 -10.26 5.11
CA SER A 86 11.68 -9.98 6.08
C SER A 86 11.93 -11.10 7.09
N SER A 87 10.97 -11.99 7.28
CA SER A 87 11.17 -13.19 8.13
C SER A 87 11.94 -14.31 7.41
N ARG A 88 12.18 -14.16 6.11
CA ARG A 88 12.81 -15.16 5.24
C ARG A 88 14.10 -14.61 4.63
N ARG A 89 15.19 -14.63 5.42
CA ARG A 89 16.52 -14.17 4.95
C ARG A 89 17.07 -14.92 3.73
N ASP A 90 16.55 -16.11 3.48
CA ASP A 90 16.89 -16.93 2.31
C ASP A 90 16.33 -16.37 0.97
N LEU A 91 15.34 -15.48 1.03
CA LEU A 91 14.67 -14.93 -0.15
C LEU A 91 15.22 -13.57 -0.60
N VAL A 92 15.94 -12.86 0.27
CA VAL A 92 16.37 -11.48 0.02
C VAL A 92 17.83 -11.27 0.40
N THR A 93 18.49 -10.30 -0.22
CA THR A 93 19.84 -9.89 0.19
C THR A 93 19.81 -9.15 1.54
N ASP A 94 20.94 -9.07 2.21
CA ASP A 94 21.05 -8.41 3.52
C ASP A 94 20.57 -6.96 3.49
N GLU A 95 20.79 -6.24 2.40
CA GLU A 95 20.32 -4.86 2.22
C GLU A 95 18.80 -4.74 2.25
N TYR A 96 18.08 -5.63 1.53
CA TYR A 96 16.63 -5.69 1.56
C TYR A 96 16.12 -6.17 2.92
N TYR A 97 16.80 -7.14 3.52
CA TYR A 97 16.43 -7.64 4.84
C TYR A 97 16.43 -6.52 5.87
N VAL A 98 17.50 -5.72 5.95
CA VAL A 98 17.61 -4.60 6.89
C VAL A 98 16.49 -3.59 6.71
N GLU A 99 16.20 -3.20 5.46
CA GLU A 99 15.11 -2.25 5.18
C GLU A 99 13.72 -2.82 5.50
N LEU A 100 13.43 -4.05 5.08
CA LEU A 100 12.13 -4.66 5.31
C LEU A 100 11.86 -4.98 6.80
N CYS A 101 12.90 -5.19 7.62
CA CYS A 101 12.74 -5.33 9.07
C CYS A 101 12.14 -4.06 9.72
N LYS A 102 12.39 -2.88 9.18
CA LYS A 102 11.81 -1.62 9.68
C LYS A 102 10.29 -1.61 9.61
N LEU A 103 9.69 -2.34 8.65
CA LEU A 103 8.24 -2.52 8.56
C LEU A 103 7.62 -3.22 9.78
N GLN A 104 8.43 -3.88 10.62
CA GLN A 104 7.94 -4.52 11.85
C GLN A 104 7.84 -3.55 13.02
N THR A 105 8.61 -2.46 13.01
CA THR A 105 8.79 -1.58 14.16
C THR A 105 8.47 -0.10 13.88
N GLU A 106 8.49 0.32 12.62
CA GLU A 106 8.48 1.73 12.23
C GLU A 106 7.28 2.13 11.36
N VAL A 107 6.17 1.37 11.41
CA VAL A 107 4.96 1.76 10.67
C VAL A 107 4.35 3.00 11.34
N PRO A 108 4.32 4.16 10.67
CA PRO A 108 3.78 5.38 11.25
C PRO A 108 2.30 5.20 11.62
N PRO A 109 1.87 5.63 12.81
CA PRO A 109 0.45 5.64 13.12
C PRO A 109 -0.27 6.66 12.24
N PHE A 110 -1.49 6.35 11.81
CA PHE A 110 -2.38 7.33 11.21
C PHE A 110 -3.12 8.13 12.30
N SER A 111 -3.62 9.32 11.95
CA SER A 111 -4.20 10.23 12.93
C SER A 111 -5.48 9.67 13.57
N ALA A 112 -5.75 10.09 14.83
CA ALA A 112 -6.95 9.70 15.54
C ALA A 112 -8.23 10.14 14.83
N GLU A 113 -8.22 11.30 14.14
CA GLU A 113 -9.34 11.78 13.35
C GLU A 113 -9.67 10.82 12.21
N ARG A 114 -8.64 10.31 11.53
CA ARG A 114 -8.82 9.33 10.46
C ARG A 114 -9.33 8.01 11.02
N ALA A 115 -8.84 7.57 12.18
CA ALA A 115 -9.36 6.38 12.86
C ALA A 115 -10.84 6.51 13.19
N LYS A 116 -11.24 7.66 13.78
CA LYS A 116 -12.63 7.97 14.11
C LYS A 116 -13.53 8.02 12.88
N SER A 117 -13.05 8.59 11.77
CA SER A 117 -13.79 8.62 10.51
C SER A 117 -14.02 7.21 9.97
N ILE A 118 -12.99 6.37 9.90
CA ILE A 118 -13.12 4.99 9.43
C ILE A 118 -14.12 4.21 10.29
N ILE A 119 -14.03 4.33 11.63
CA ILE A 119 -14.96 3.65 12.54
C ILE A 119 -16.39 4.12 12.32
N ALA A 120 -16.60 5.43 12.15
CA ALA A 120 -17.92 5.99 11.93
C ALA A 120 -18.51 5.54 10.59
N ASP A 121 -17.69 5.49 9.52
CA ASP A 121 -18.11 5.05 8.20
C ASP A 121 -18.46 3.55 8.17
N GLU A 122 -17.65 2.71 8.82
CA GLU A 122 -17.86 1.26 8.85
C GLU A 122 -19.01 0.83 9.78
N LEU A 123 -19.16 1.47 10.93
CA LEU A 123 -20.16 1.10 11.93
C LEU A 123 -21.42 1.98 11.89
N GLY A 124 -21.46 3.00 11.04
CA GLY A 124 -22.62 3.86 10.82
C GLY A 124 -22.99 4.75 12.01
N LYS A 125 -22.08 4.92 12.99
CA LYS A 125 -22.29 5.73 14.20
C LYS A 125 -21.00 6.45 14.61
N PRO A 126 -21.11 7.66 15.16
CA PRO A 126 -19.95 8.36 15.69
C PRO A 126 -19.31 7.61 16.85
N VAL A 127 -18.00 7.73 17.00
CA VAL A 127 -17.18 7.01 18.00
C VAL A 127 -17.68 7.22 19.44
N GLY A 128 -18.17 8.44 19.76
CA GLY A 128 -18.70 8.76 21.08
C GLY A 128 -20.00 8.01 21.47
N GLU A 129 -20.72 7.47 20.48
CA GLU A 129 -21.89 6.61 20.73
C GLU A 129 -21.52 5.12 20.87
N LEU A 130 -20.38 4.75 20.27
CA LEU A 130 -19.92 3.35 20.24
C LEU A 130 -19.02 2.99 21.42
N PHE A 131 -18.19 3.94 21.86
CA PHE A 131 -17.18 3.72 22.88
C PHE A 131 -17.35 4.73 24.04
N LYS A 132 -17.23 4.24 25.27
CA LYS A 132 -17.25 5.09 26.47
C LYS A 132 -16.01 5.99 26.59
N LYS A 133 -14.91 5.53 26.03
CA LYS A 133 -13.63 6.24 25.98
C LYS A 133 -12.91 5.86 24.70
N PHE A 134 -12.35 6.83 24.03
CA PHE A 134 -11.49 6.64 22.85
C PHE A 134 -10.30 7.59 23.01
N ASP A 135 -9.12 7.03 23.22
CA ASP A 135 -7.90 7.81 23.36
C ASP A 135 -7.35 8.18 21.98
N ASP A 136 -6.91 9.41 21.81
CA ASP A 136 -6.37 9.90 20.55
C ASP A 136 -4.95 9.39 20.30
N GLU A 137 -4.24 9.01 21.38
CA GLU A 137 -2.93 8.40 21.29
C GLU A 137 -3.07 6.87 21.20
N PRO A 138 -2.60 6.23 20.11
CA PRO A 138 -2.71 4.78 19.96
C PRO A 138 -1.78 4.06 20.96
N VAL A 139 -2.25 2.99 21.55
CA VAL A 139 -1.43 2.11 22.41
C VAL A 139 -0.33 1.41 21.62
N GLY A 140 -0.52 1.24 20.32
CA GLY A 140 0.44 0.68 19.38
C GLY A 140 -0.02 0.91 17.95
N SER A 141 0.93 0.85 17.04
CA SER A 141 0.67 0.90 15.60
C SER A 141 1.09 -0.42 14.97
N ALA A 142 0.11 -1.20 14.54
CA ALA A 142 0.33 -2.51 13.93
C ALA A 142 -0.60 -2.71 12.74
N SER A 143 -0.32 -3.72 11.92
CA SER A 143 -1.12 -4.04 10.73
C SER A 143 -2.54 -4.54 11.07
N ILE A 144 -2.77 -4.93 12.31
CA ILE A 144 -4.06 -5.34 12.87
C ILE A 144 -4.05 -4.85 14.33
N ALA A 145 -4.36 -3.61 14.54
CA ALA A 145 -4.55 -3.03 15.87
C ALA A 145 -5.84 -2.23 15.88
#